data_a395862595a828258b914cb157a60c49
#
_entry.id   a395862595a828258b914cb157a60c49
#
_cell.length_a   1.000
_cell.length_b   1.000
_cell.length_c   1.000
_cell.angle_alpha   90.00
_cell.angle_beta   90.00
_cell.angle_gamma   90.00
#
_symmetry.space_group_name_H-M   'P 1'
#
loop_
_entity.id
_entity.type
_entity.pdbx_description
1 polymer ?
#
loop_
_entity_poly.entity_id
_entity_poly.type
_entity_poly.pdbx_seq_one_letter_code
_entity_poly.pdbx_strand_id
1 'polypeptide(L)'
;MTDDKNKYILSINGMSKSFGRNKVLKHISMNVKPGTIMGLMGENGAGKSTMMKCLFGTYQKDEGTIVLDGKEVNFSGPKDALENGVAMVHQELNQCLERSVVDNMFLGRYPKNSVGVIDEGRMKKETSDLFRKLGITVDLTQPMKKMSVSQRQMCEIAKAISYHSKVIVLDEPTSSLTAPEVEKLFKMMRQLKAQGIALIYISHKMDEIFEICDEISVLRDGSLVMTKPSKETDMNELIAAMVGRSLDNRFPPVDNTPGETILSVQNISTKYAPKLQNISFDIKKGEIFGFYGLVGAGRTELLETIFGIRTKAEGNIVYDGKVLNFSSPKDAMDHGFALITEERKANGLFLKGDITFNTTIANMKHYKSGVALSHDKMVRATAEEIKIMHTKCMGLDDMIANLSGGNQQKVIFGKWLERSPSVFMMDDPTRGIDVGAKYEIYELIINMAKQGKTIIVVSSEMPEILGITNRIGVMSNGRLAGIVNTKETNQEELLRLSAKYL
;
A
#
# COMPACT_ATOMS: atom_id res chain seq x y z
N MET A 1 -24.49 26.33 28.69
CA MET A 1 -24.24 25.52 27.45
C MET A 1 -23.93 26.41 26.24
N THR A 2 -23.09 27.43 26.39
CA THR A 2 -22.79 28.41 25.31
C THR A 2 -21.30 28.60 25.01
N ASP A 3 -20.42 27.82 25.66
CA ASP A 3 -18.94 28.01 25.49
C ASP A 3 -18.22 26.97 24.60
N ASP A 4 -18.91 25.92 24.09
CA ASP A 4 -18.27 24.84 23.36
C ASP A 4 -18.30 24.98 21.83
N LYS A 5 -19.03 25.99 21.29
CA LYS A 5 -19.19 26.15 19.84
C LYS A 5 -17.93 26.62 19.08
N ASN A 6 -16.95 27.18 19.80
CA ASN A 6 -15.72 27.72 19.20
C ASN A 6 -14.46 26.87 19.43
N LYS A 7 -14.58 25.69 20.03
CA LYS A 7 -13.45 24.84 20.38
C LYS A 7 -12.93 24.02 19.18
N TYR A 8 -13.80 23.71 18.22
CA TYR A 8 -13.49 22.87 17.06
C TYR A 8 -13.78 23.61 15.76
N ILE A 9 -12.82 23.54 14.82
CA ILE A 9 -13.01 24.09 13.47
C ILE A 9 -13.88 23.17 12.62
N LEU A 10 -13.81 21.86 12.86
CA LEU A 10 -14.63 20.85 12.18
C LEU A 10 -15.18 19.89 13.24
N SER A 11 -16.50 19.65 13.19
CA SER A 11 -17.16 18.58 13.95
C SER A 11 -18.03 17.75 13.02
N ILE A 12 -17.82 16.45 13.04
CA ILE A 12 -18.66 15.46 12.40
C ILE A 12 -19.43 14.73 13.48
N ASN A 13 -20.76 14.70 13.42
CA ASN A 13 -21.60 14.13 14.45
C ASN A 13 -22.52 13.07 13.87
N GLY A 14 -22.32 11.80 14.26
CA GLY A 14 -23.18 10.68 13.92
C GLY A 14 -23.24 10.36 12.42
N MET A 15 -22.19 10.66 11.64
CA MET A 15 -22.18 10.43 10.20
C MET A 15 -22.33 8.95 9.87
N SER A 16 -23.32 8.62 9.04
CA SER A 16 -23.54 7.28 8.48
C SER A 16 -23.58 7.32 6.95
N LYS A 17 -23.09 6.24 6.31
CA LYS A 17 -23.14 6.06 4.86
C LYS A 17 -23.25 4.60 4.48
N SER A 18 -24.19 4.31 3.57
CA SER A 18 -24.40 2.98 3.01
C SER A 18 -24.30 3.01 1.48
N PHE A 19 -23.86 1.91 0.90
CA PHE A 19 -23.93 1.64 -0.54
C PHE A 19 -24.73 0.35 -0.74
N GLY A 20 -25.95 0.50 -1.19
CA GLY A 20 -26.89 -0.61 -1.23
C GLY A 20 -27.14 -1.18 0.16
N ARG A 21 -26.87 -2.48 0.37
CA ARG A 21 -27.01 -3.15 1.67
C ARG A 21 -25.77 -3.04 2.55
N ASN A 22 -24.66 -2.50 2.03
CA ASN A 22 -23.42 -2.40 2.80
C ASN A 22 -23.32 -1.07 3.54
N LYS A 23 -23.42 -1.09 4.87
CA LYS A 23 -23.23 0.09 5.73
C LYS A 23 -21.73 0.30 5.96
N VAL A 24 -21.14 1.26 5.24
CA VAL A 24 -19.69 1.55 5.24
C VAL A 24 -19.29 2.48 6.38
N LEU A 25 -20.13 3.46 6.75
CA LEU A 25 -19.91 4.34 7.90
C LEU A 25 -21.06 4.18 8.90
N LYS A 26 -20.73 4.01 10.18
CA LYS A 26 -21.63 3.65 11.26
C LYS A 26 -21.53 4.67 12.38
N HIS A 27 -22.34 5.72 12.34
CA HIS A 27 -22.46 6.73 13.41
C HIS A 27 -21.12 7.37 13.83
N ILE A 28 -20.31 7.82 12.88
CA ILE A 28 -19.00 8.39 13.13
C ILE A 28 -19.13 9.80 13.70
N SER A 29 -18.45 10.04 14.83
CA SER A 29 -18.31 11.37 15.42
C SER A 29 -16.84 11.70 15.62
N MET A 30 -16.35 12.79 15.01
CA MET A 30 -14.96 13.25 15.06
C MET A 30 -14.89 14.77 15.15
N ASN A 31 -14.01 15.27 15.99
CA ASN A 31 -13.78 16.70 16.17
C ASN A 31 -12.32 17.06 15.84
N VAL A 32 -12.11 18.17 15.14
CA VAL A 32 -10.77 18.68 14.81
C VAL A 32 -10.64 20.12 15.31
N LYS A 33 -9.56 20.40 16.04
CA LYS A 33 -9.25 21.73 16.55
C LYS A 33 -8.60 22.60 15.46
N PRO A 34 -8.75 23.94 15.51
CA PRO A 34 -7.99 24.80 14.62
C PRO A 34 -6.48 24.68 14.91
N GLY A 35 -5.66 24.75 13.87
CA GLY A 35 -4.21 24.65 13.99
C GLY A 35 -3.71 23.33 14.58
N THR A 36 -4.37 22.22 14.25
CA THR A 36 -3.93 20.87 14.64
C THR A 36 -3.82 19.96 13.43
N ILE A 37 -2.97 18.95 13.56
CA ILE A 37 -2.85 17.87 12.58
C ILE A 37 -3.46 16.62 13.21
N MET A 38 -4.62 16.20 12.67
CA MET A 38 -5.32 14.99 13.06
C MET A 38 -4.91 13.84 12.15
N GLY A 39 -4.26 12.82 12.69
CA GLY A 39 -4.01 11.57 12.00
C GLY A 39 -5.29 10.74 11.91
N LEU A 40 -5.70 10.34 10.71
CA LEU A 40 -6.81 9.41 10.53
C LEU A 40 -6.27 8.07 10.04
N MET A 41 -6.25 7.09 10.93
CA MET A 41 -5.73 5.75 10.71
C MET A 41 -6.85 4.72 10.56
N GLY A 42 -6.51 3.54 10.09
CA GLY A 42 -7.41 2.39 9.96
C GLY A 42 -7.01 1.53 8.77
N GLU A 43 -7.49 0.29 8.75
CA GLU A 43 -7.22 -0.64 7.65
C GLU A 43 -7.85 -0.19 6.32
N ASN A 44 -7.42 -0.83 5.21
CA ASN A 44 -8.08 -0.64 3.92
C ASN A 44 -9.52 -1.16 3.99
N GLY A 45 -10.46 -0.32 3.55
CA GLY A 45 -11.89 -0.65 3.69
C GLY A 45 -12.53 -0.23 5.01
N ALA A 46 -11.78 0.32 5.97
CA ALA A 46 -12.34 0.82 7.24
C ALA A 46 -13.30 2.01 7.08
N GLY A 47 -13.34 2.65 5.89
CA GLY A 47 -14.25 3.75 5.59
C GLY A 47 -13.59 5.15 5.52
N LYS A 48 -12.25 5.27 5.72
CA LYS A 48 -11.53 6.57 5.73
C LYS A 48 -11.84 7.44 4.52
N SER A 49 -11.58 6.93 3.33
CA SER A 49 -11.81 7.67 2.08
C SER A 49 -13.30 7.95 1.84
N THR A 50 -14.20 7.07 2.27
CA THR A 50 -15.66 7.31 2.21
C THR A 50 -16.07 8.45 3.12
N MET A 51 -15.55 8.49 4.36
CA MET A 51 -15.79 9.56 5.32
C MET A 51 -15.31 10.91 4.75
N MET A 52 -14.10 10.96 4.18
CA MET A 52 -13.57 12.18 3.57
C MET A 52 -14.35 12.60 2.33
N LYS A 53 -14.78 11.67 1.49
CA LYS A 53 -15.65 11.96 0.34
C LYS A 53 -17.03 12.48 0.75
N CYS A 54 -17.56 12.04 1.90
CA CYS A 54 -18.77 12.63 2.49
C CYS A 54 -18.51 14.05 3.03
N LEU A 55 -17.38 14.27 3.70
CA LEU A 55 -16.96 15.59 4.15
C LEU A 55 -16.78 16.57 2.98
N PHE A 56 -16.25 16.09 1.86
CA PHE A 56 -15.98 16.90 0.67
C PHE A 56 -17.20 17.02 -0.28
N GLY A 57 -18.35 16.44 0.10
CA GLY A 57 -19.58 16.52 -0.71
C GLY A 57 -19.59 15.66 -1.97
N THR A 58 -18.56 14.82 -2.20
CA THR A 58 -18.52 13.85 -3.31
C THR A 58 -19.58 12.77 -3.14
N TYR A 59 -19.79 12.33 -1.89
CA TYR A 59 -20.89 11.46 -1.50
C TYR A 59 -21.81 12.20 -0.52
N GLN A 60 -23.11 12.06 -0.71
CA GLN A 60 -24.06 12.53 0.30
C GLN A 60 -24.09 11.54 1.46
N LYS A 61 -23.95 12.04 2.69
CA LYS A 61 -24.15 11.24 3.91
C LYS A 61 -25.62 10.82 4.03
N ASP A 62 -25.88 9.68 4.65
CA ASP A 62 -27.26 9.21 4.87
C ASP A 62 -27.81 9.80 6.17
N GLU A 63 -26.97 9.94 7.21
CA GLU A 63 -27.34 10.48 8.53
C GLU A 63 -26.19 11.33 9.09
N GLY A 64 -26.52 12.09 10.14
CA GLY A 64 -25.56 12.90 10.90
C GLY A 64 -25.39 14.32 10.35
N THR A 65 -24.58 15.12 11.06
CA THR A 65 -24.33 16.53 10.73
C THR A 65 -22.83 16.82 10.63
N ILE A 66 -22.49 17.82 9.82
CA ILE A 66 -21.14 18.38 9.71
C ILE A 66 -21.23 19.84 10.12
N VAL A 67 -20.40 20.24 11.09
CA VAL A 67 -20.28 21.64 11.53
C VAL A 67 -18.88 22.13 11.19
N LEU A 68 -18.78 23.19 10.41
CA LEU A 68 -17.55 23.86 10.02
C LEU A 68 -17.55 25.29 10.54
N ASP A 69 -16.55 25.64 11.35
CA ASP A 69 -16.42 26.99 11.93
C ASP A 69 -17.71 27.45 12.62
N GLY A 70 -18.31 26.56 13.43
CA GLY A 70 -19.53 26.80 14.19
C GLY A 70 -20.82 26.78 13.35
N LYS A 71 -20.78 26.56 12.04
CA LYS A 71 -21.95 26.52 11.16
C LYS A 71 -22.19 25.11 10.66
N GLU A 72 -23.42 24.63 10.72
CA GLU A 72 -23.81 23.39 10.07
C GLU A 72 -23.74 23.55 8.55
N VAL A 73 -23.08 22.58 7.89
CA VAL A 73 -22.86 22.56 6.43
C VAL A 73 -23.31 21.22 5.84
N ASN A 74 -23.78 21.28 4.61
CA ASN A 74 -24.10 20.09 3.80
C ASN A 74 -23.72 20.38 2.34
N PHE A 75 -22.52 20.03 1.97
CA PHE A 75 -21.95 20.36 0.67
C PHE A 75 -22.66 19.60 -0.45
N SER A 76 -23.08 20.32 -1.48
CA SER A 76 -23.68 19.75 -2.70
C SER A 76 -22.64 19.08 -3.62
N GLY A 77 -21.36 19.34 -3.39
CA GLY A 77 -20.25 18.77 -4.16
C GLY A 77 -18.89 19.37 -3.81
N PRO A 78 -17.82 18.89 -4.46
CA PRO A 78 -16.45 19.34 -4.18
C PRO A 78 -16.23 20.85 -4.33
N LYS A 79 -16.87 21.48 -5.30
CA LYS A 79 -16.76 22.93 -5.52
C LYS A 79 -17.32 23.71 -4.31
N ASP A 80 -18.47 23.30 -3.84
CA ASP A 80 -19.12 23.91 -2.67
C ASP A 80 -18.26 23.75 -1.40
N ALA A 81 -17.67 22.56 -1.20
CA ALA A 81 -16.74 22.33 -0.10
C ALA A 81 -15.51 23.24 -0.16
N LEU A 82 -14.90 23.39 -1.33
CA LEU A 82 -13.75 24.26 -1.55
C LEU A 82 -14.08 25.74 -1.29
N GLU A 83 -15.22 26.23 -1.77
CA GLU A 83 -15.68 27.60 -1.56
C GLU A 83 -15.99 27.90 -0.07
N ASN A 84 -16.34 26.89 0.71
CA ASN A 84 -16.55 26.99 2.15
C ASN A 84 -15.29 26.74 3.01
N GLY A 85 -14.14 26.44 2.38
CA GLY A 85 -12.85 26.32 3.05
C GLY A 85 -12.49 24.90 3.48
N VAL A 86 -13.05 23.88 2.84
CA VAL A 86 -12.61 22.48 2.97
C VAL A 86 -11.92 22.07 1.66
N ALA A 87 -10.64 21.72 1.71
CA ALA A 87 -9.90 21.20 0.55
C ALA A 87 -9.46 19.76 0.78
N MET A 88 -9.30 19.01 -0.30
CA MET A 88 -8.81 17.63 -0.25
C MET A 88 -7.74 17.41 -1.32
N VAL A 89 -6.61 16.87 -0.90
CA VAL A 89 -5.56 16.34 -1.77
C VAL A 89 -5.74 14.82 -1.82
N HIS A 90 -6.07 14.31 -2.99
CA HIS A 90 -6.35 12.89 -3.21
C HIS A 90 -5.05 12.08 -3.35
N GLN A 91 -5.14 10.79 -3.05
CA GLN A 91 -4.05 9.83 -3.26
C GLN A 91 -3.61 9.77 -4.74
N GLU A 92 -4.56 9.77 -5.67
CA GLU A 92 -4.29 9.86 -7.11
C GLU A 92 -4.32 11.32 -7.58
N LEU A 93 -3.27 11.72 -8.32
CA LEU A 93 -3.14 13.09 -8.83
C LEU A 93 -4.07 13.32 -10.03
N ASN A 94 -5.11 14.12 -9.82
CA ASN A 94 -6.10 14.45 -10.84
C ASN A 94 -5.78 15.77 -11.54
N GLN A 95 -4.65 15.81 -12.28
CA GLN A 95 -4.13 17.01 -12.95
C GLN A 95 -4.30 16.95 -14.46
N CYS A 96 -4.50 18.11 -15.07
CA CYS A 96 -4.46 18.26 -16.52
C CYS A 96 -3.02 18.27 -17.01
N LEU A 97 -2.47 17.09 -17.36
CA LEU A 97 -1.05 16.89 -17.67
C LEU A 97 -0.53 17.75 -18.83
N GLU A 98 -1.37 18.02 -19.81
CA GLU A 98 -1.03 18.85 -20.99
C GLU A 98 -1.07 20.35 -20.71
N ARG A 99 -1.59 20.78 -19.56
CA ARG A 99 -1.68 22.18 -19.17
C ARG A 99 -0.53 22.60 -18.27
N SER A 100 -0.27 23.91 -18.26
CA SER A 100 0.78 24.50 -17.41
C SER A 100 0.49 24.36 -15.91
N VAL A 101 1.51 24.57 -15.10
CA VAL A 101 1.36 24.65 -13.63
C VAL A 101 0.34 25.72 -13.25
N VAL A 102 0.45 26.93 -13.85
CA VAL A 102 -0.49 28.03 -13.57
C VAL A 102 -1.91 27.67 -13.95
N ASP A 103 -2.14 27.04 -15.10
CA ASP A 103 -3.48 26.62 -15.51
C ASP A 103 -4.08 25.63 -14.51
N ASN A 104 -3.28 24.64 -14.05
CA ASN A 104 -3.75 23.67 -13.06
C ASN A 104 -4.08 24.31 -11.71
N MET A 105 -3.35 25.34 -11.28
CA MET A 105 -3.63 26.09 -10.06
C MET A 105 -4.97 26.82 -10.12
N PHE A 106 -5.39 27.31 -11.27
CA PHE A 106 -6.62 28.08 -11.47
C PHE A 106 -7.73 27.33 -12.20
N LEU A 107 -7.57 26.03 -12.42
CA LEU A 107 -8.58 25.23 -13.12
C LEU A 107 -9.96 25.37 -12.46
N GLY A 108 -10.96 25.83 -13.25
CA GLY A 108 -12.33 26.05 -12.78
C GLY A 108 -12.57 27.39 -12.06
N ARG A 109 -11.53 28.24 -11.86
CA ARG A 109 -11.63 29.55 -11.16
C ARG A 109 -10.74 30.64 -11.78
N TYR A 110 -10.64 30.67 -13.10
CA TYR A 110 -9.82 31.64 -13.82
C TYR A 110 -10.22 33.09 -13.48
N PRO A 111 -9.30 33.92 -12.92
CA PRO A 111 -9.58 35.33 -12.69
C PRO A 111 -9.76 36.04 -14.00
N LYS A 112 -10.70 36.96 -14.05
CA LYS A 112 -10.98 37.80 -15.23
C LYS A 112 -10.59 39.24 -14.95
N ASN A 113 -10.07 39.90 -15.94
CA ASN A 113 -9.83 41.35 -15.92
C ASN A 113 -11.14 42.14 -16.09
N SER A 114 -11.07 43.49 -16.09
CA SER A 114 -12.20 44.39 -16.19
C SER A 114 -13.01 44.24 -17.48
N VAL A 115 -12.44 43.66 -18.55
CA VAL A 115 -13.08 43.40 -19.84
C VAL A 115 -13.55 41.96 -20.04
N GLY A 116 -13.48 41.14 -18.96
CA GLY A 116 -13.99 39.77 -18.96
C GLY A 116 -13.04 38.71 -19.52
N VAL A 117 -11.80 39.09 -19.92
CA VAL A 117 -10.77 38.17 -20.42
C VAL A 117 -9.96 37.60 -19.24
N ILE A 118 -9.46 36.35 -19.36
CA ILE A 118 -8.62 35.70 -18.34
C ILE A 118 -7.37 36.55 -18.07
N ASP A 119 -7.11 36.83 -16.80
CA ASP A 119 -5.95 37.59 -16.33
C ASP A 119 -4.78 36.66 -16.03
N GLU A 120 -4.04 36.28 -17.07
CA GLU A 120 -2.84 35.44 -16.92
C GLU A 120 -1.73 36.06 -16.06
N GLY A 121 -1.60 37.41 -16.10
CA GLY A 121 -0.61 38.12 -15.28
C GLY A 121 -0.87 37.95 -13.79
N ARG A 122 -2.15 38.10 -13.38
CA ARG A 122 -2.61 37.86 -12.02
C ARG A 122 -2.40 36.40 -11.61
N MET A 123 -2.75 35.44 -12.48
CA MET A 123 -2.56 34.02 -12.23
C MET A 123 -1.09 33.66 -11.96
N LYS A 124 -0.17 34.14 -12.82
CA LYS A 124 1.28 33.92 -12.67
C LYS A 124 1.81 34.54 -11.37
N LYS A 125 1.40 35.75 -11.05
CA LYS A 125 1.81 36.48 -9.85
C LYS A 125 1.36 35.74 -8.59
N GLU A 126 0.07 35.42 -8.46
CA GLU A 126 -0.51 34.73 -7.29
C GLU A 126 0.14 33.34 -7.10
N THR A 127 0.35 32.59 -8.20
CA THR A 127 1.04 31.29 -8.12
C THR A 127 2.49 31.45 -7.68
N SER A 128 3.24 32.39 -8.24
CA SER A 128 4.63 32.64 -7.90
C SER A 128 4.79 33.05 -6.44
N ASP A 129 3.93 33.94 -5.94
CA ASP A 129 3.95 34.39 -4.56
C ASP A 129 3.65 33.24 -3.57
N LEU A 130 2.67 32.39 -3.89
CA LEU A 130 2.35 31.20 -3.09
C LEU A 130 3.47 30.18 -3.10
N PHE A 131 4.04 29.85 -4.27
CA PHE A 131 5.11 28.86 -4.40
C PHE A 131 6.38 29.31 -3.67
N ARG A 132 6.70 30.62 -3.73
CA ARG A 132 7.81 31.20 -2.97
C ARG A 132 7.60 31.05 -1.45
N LYS A 133 6.39 31.31 -0.95
CA LYS A 133 6.06 31.11 0.48
C LYS A 133 6.20 29.65 0.92
N LEU A 134 5.87 28.70 0.04
CA LEU A 134 5.93 27.27 0.29
C LEU A 134 7.31 26.65 -0.02
N GLY A 135 8.25 27.41 -0.56
CA GLY A 135 9.56 26.90 -0.95
C GLY A 135 9.53 25.94 -2.15
N ILE A 136 8.50 26.07 -3.02
CA ILE A 136 8.34 25.26 -4.23
C ILE A 136 9.06 25.96 -5.39
N THR A 137 10.01 25.27 -6.00
CA THR A 137 10.78 25.78 -7.15
C THR A 137 10.46 24.95 -8.39
N VAL A 138 9.65 25.52 -9.30
CA VAL A 138 9.26 24.90 -10.58
C VAL A 138 9.03 25.98 -11.62
N ASP A 139 9.16 25.64 -12.89
CA ASP A 139 8.75 26.52 -13.98
C ASP A 139 7.22 26.54 -14.07
N LEU A 140 6.61 27.69 -13.80
CA LEU A 140 5.15 27.87 -13.76
C LEU A 140 4.48 27.70 -15.13
N THR A 141 5.24 27.82 -16.22
CA THR A 141 4.73 27.75 -17.59
C THR A 141 4.85 26.38 -18.22
N GLN A 142 5.64 25.47 -17.61
CA GLN A 142 5.82 24.13 -18.13
C GLN A 142 4.55 23.28 -17.97
N PRO A 143 4.27 22.36 -18.90
CA PRO A 143 3.20 21.38 -18.76
C PRO A 143 3.46 20.42 -17.59
N MET A 144 2.40 20.06 -16.84
CA MET A 144 2.50 19.18 -15.67
C MET A 144 3.14 17.82 -16.00
N LYS A 145 2.97 17.30 -17.22
CA LYS A 145 3.60 16.02 -17.65
C LYS A 145 5.12 16.01 -17.62
N LYS A 146 5.78 17.17 -17.65
CA LYS A 146 7.25 17.29 -17.56
C LYS A 146 7.76 17.29 -16.11
N MET A 147 6.87 17.30 -15.13
CA MET A 147 7.21 17.35 -13.72
C MET A 147 7.32 15.94 -13.13
N SER A 148 8.19 15.77 -12.14
CA SER A 148 8.20 14.56 -11.33
C SER A 148 6.89 14.40 -10.55
N VAL A 149 6.58 13.18 -10.13
CA VAL A 149 5.38 12.90 -9.34
C VAL A 149 5.37 13.74 -8.06
N SER A 150 6.51 13.89 -7.40
CA SER A 150 6.64 14.68 -6.19
C SER A 150 6.40 16.18 -6.43
N GLN A 151 6.92 16.75 -7.51
CA GLN A 151 6.65 18.14 -7.87
C GLN A 151 5.16 18.37 -8.14
N ARG A 152 4.52 17.43 -8.81
CA ARG A 152 3.07 17.47 -9.05
C ARG A 152 2.28 17.39 -7.75
N GLN A 153 2.70 16.54 -6.80
CA GLN A 153 2.10 16.43 -5.46
C GLN A 153 2.18 17.76 -4.71
N MET A 154 3.35 18.42 -4.74
CA MET A 154 3.53 19.73 -4.12
C MET A 154 2.64 20.80 -4.75
N CYS A 155 2.38 20.74 -6.06
CA CYS A 155 1.43 21.62 -6.73
C CYS A 155 -0.02 21.39 -6.28
N GLU A 156 -0.46 20.15 -6.07
CA GLU A 156 -1.80 19.86 -5.55
C GLU A 156 -1.99 20.43 -4.14
N ILE A 157 -0.99 20.29 -3.28
CA ILE A 157 -1.02 20.86 -1.93
C ILE A 157 -1.08 22.38 -2.01
N ALA A 158 -0.24 23.02 -2.84
CA ALA A 158 -0.29 24.46 -3.06
C ALA A 158 -1.64 24.92 -3.59
N LYS A 159 -2.25 24.15 -4.50
CA LYS A 159 -3.60 24.41 -5.01
C LYS A 159 -4.65 24.35 -3.88
N ALA A 160 -4.60 23.35 -3.01
CA ALA A 160 -5.50 23.25 -1.87
C ALA A 160 -5.38 24.48 -0.95
N ILE A 161 -4.15 24.93 -0.66
CA ILE A 161 -3.88 26.12 0.15
C ILE A 161 -4.44 27.38 -0.51
N SER A 162 -4.38 27.49 -1.84
CA SER A 162 -4.82 28.67 -2.61
C SER A 162 -6.35 28.92 -2.56
N TYR A 163 -7.12 28.02 -1.99
CA TYR A 163 -8.55 28.19 -1.71
C TYR A 163 -8.83 28.84 -0.34
N HIS A 164 -7.81 29.33 0.39
CA HIS A 164 -7.97 29.87 1.75
C HIS A 164 -8.64 28.87 2.70
N SER A 165 -8.27 27.60 2.56
CA SER A 165 -8.93 26.51 3.28
C SER A 165 -8.71 26.62 4.78
N LYS A 166 -9.77 26.34 5.54
CA LYS A 166 -9.76 26.20 7.00
C LYS A 166 -9.38 24.79 7.42
N VAL A 167 -9.76 23.81 6.60
CA VAL A 167 -9.48 22.38 6.76
C VAL A 167 -8.91 21.83 5.47
N ILE A 168 -7.77 21.14 5.55
CA ILE A 168 -7.15 20.46 4.40
C ILE A 168 -7.01 18.97 4.74
N VAL A 169 -7.61 18.13 3.91
CA VAL A 169 -7.45 16.67 3.98
C VAL A 169 -6.30 16.26 3.05
N LEU A 170 -5.37 15.49 3.57
CA LEU A 170 -4.23 14.93 2.82
C LEU A 170 -4.36 13.39 2.85
N ASP A 171 -4.75 12.78 1.72
CA ASP A 171 -4.97 11.34 1.60
C ASP A 171 -3.72 10.67 1.01
N GLU A 172 -2.95 9.99 1.87
CA GLU A 172 -1.68 9.30 1.57
C GLU A 172 -0.67 10.14 0.74
N PRO A 173 -0.36 11.38 1.14
CA PRO A 173 0.41 12.30 0.30
C PRO A 173 1.88 11.92 0.13
N THR A 174 2.38 10.95 0.90
CA THR A 174 3.79 10.50 0.88
C THR A 174 4.03 9.22 0.11
N SER A 175 2.98 8.61 -0.49
CA SER A 175 3.07 7.30 -1.16
C SER A 175 4.09 7.24 -2.30
N SER A 176 4.38 8.38 -2.93
CA SER A 176 5.32 8.51 -4.06
C SER A 176 6.44 9.52 -3.82
N LEU A 177 6.70 9.88 -2.55
CA LEU A 177 7.74 10.84 -2.17
C LEU A 177 8.98 10.12 -1.62
N THR A 178 10.15 10.70 -1.92
CA THR A 178 11.43 10.33 -1.27
C THR A 178 11.51 10.92 0.15
N ALA A 179 12.38 10.38 1.00
CA ALA A 179 12.55 10.87 2.37
C ALA A 179 12.81 12.39 2.46
N PRO A 180 13.70 13.01 1.63
CA PRO A 180 13.89 14.47 1.64
C PRO A 180 12.63 15.26 1.21
N GLU A 181 11.76 14.67 0.40
CA GLU A 181 10.50 15.30 -0.04
C GLU A 181 9.43 15.21 1.04
N VAL A 182 9.38 14.11 1.79
CA VAL A 182 8.52 13.95 2.98
C VAL A 182 8.88 15.02 4.03
N GLU A 183 10.15 15.23 4.30
CA GLU A 183 10.64 16.29 5.20
C GLU A 183 10.12 17.69 4.79
N LYS A 184 10.18 18.00 3.48
CA LYS A 184 9.66 19.28 2.94
C LYS A 184 8.15 19.38 3.14
N LEU A 185 7.42 18.29 2.91
CA LEU A 185 5.96 18.23 3.14
C LEU A 185 5.65 18.48 4.62
N PHE A 186 6.34 17.81 5.53
CA PHE A 186 6.13 17.97 6.98
C PHE A 186 6.43 19.38 7.45
N LYS A 187 7.51 20.00 6.93
CA LYS A 187 7.79 21.42 7.19
C LYS A 187 6.65 22.32 6.75
N MET A 188 6.08 22.08 5.56
CA MET A 188 4.92 22.83 5.05
C MET A 188 3.69 22.61 5.94
N MET A 189 3.40 21.37 6.34
CA MET A 189 2.27 21.06 7.23
C MET A 189 2.41 21.78 8.59
N ARG A 190 3.62 21.83 9.17
CA ARG A 190 3.89 22.59 10.41
C ARG A 190 3.66 24.10 10.23
N GLN A 191 4.01 24.64 9.06
CA GLN A 191 3.75 26.06 8.73
C GLN A 191 2.24 26.35 8.60
N LEU A 192 1.47 25.48 7.95
CA LEU A 192 0.01 25.63 7.83
C LEU A 192 -0.68 25.53 9.18
N LYS A 193 -0.28 24.55 9.98
CA LYS A 193 -0.74 24.42 11.38
C LYS A 193 -0.50 25.70 12.18
N ALA A 194 0.69 26.31 12.08
CA ALA A 194 1.03 27.55 12.76
C ALA A 194 0.17 28.76 12.29
N GLN A 195 -0.42 28.69 11.08
CA GLN A 195 -1.36 29.68 10.55
C GLN A 195 -2.82 29.40 10.99
N GLY A 196 -3.07 28.40 11.85
CA GLY A 196 -4.38 28.04 12.34
C GLY A 196 -5.17 27.10 11.44
N ILE A 197 -4.60 26.62 10.32
CA ILE A 197 -5.25 25.67 9.42
C ILE A 197 -5.27 24.30 10.08
N ALA A 198 -6.42 23.64 10.09
CA ALA A 198 -6.54 22.27 10.53
C ALA A 198 -6.21 21.30 9.41
N LEU A 199 -5.42 20.26 9.70
CA LEU A 199 -5.04 19.25 8.75
C LEU A 199 -5.59 17.90 9.18
N ILE A 200 -6.16 17.14 8.26
CA ILE A 200 -6.50 15.73 8.45
C ILE A 200 -5.52 14.94 7.57
N TYR A 201 -4.64 14.20 8.22
CA TYR A 201 -3.57 13.46 7.58
C TYR A 201 -3.88 11.96 7.60
N ILE A 202 -4.12 11.39 6.42
CA ILE A 202 -4.38 9.96 6.26
C ILE A 202 -3.09 9.31 5.77
N SER A 203 -2.59 8.36 6.54
CA SER A 203 -1.43 7.54 6.17
C SER A 203 -1.56 6.15 6.80
N HIS A 204 -0.95 5.16 6.16
CA HIS A 204 -0.76 3.83 6.75
C HIS A 204 0.64 3.67 7.37
N LYS A 205 1.52 4.67 7.22
CA LYS A 205 2.87 4.70 7.79
C LYS A 205 2.82 5.27 9.20
N MET A 206 2.94 4.41 10.19
CA MET A 206 2.80 4.78 11.60
C MET A 206 3.86 5.77 12.04
N ASP A 207 5.11 5.60 11.57
CA ASP A 207 6.22 6.51 11.92
C ASP A 207 5.90 7.95 11.51
N GLU A 208 5.29 8.16 10.33
CA GLU A 208 4.86 9.49 9.87
C GLU A 208 3.76 10.07 10.78
N ILE A 209 2.81 9.25 11.21
CA ILE A 209 1.71 9.67 12.09
C ILE A 209 2.26 10.15 13.44
N PHE A 210 3.17 9.39 14.05
CA PHE A 210 3.78 9.78 15.33
C PHE A 210 4.67 11.01 15.21
N GLU A 211 5.30 11.25 14.05
CA GLU A 211 6.16 12.40 13.83
C GLU A 211 5.39 13.71 13.67
N ILE A 212 4.25 13.68 12.93
CA ILE A 212 3.61 14.93 12.47
C ILE A 212 2.27 15.22 13.14
N CYS A 213 1.54 14.22 13.63
CA CYS A 213 0.18 14.39 14.13
C CYS A 213 0.15 14.79 15.63
N ASP A 214 -0.80 15.64 15.98
CA ASP A 214 -1.08 16.03 17.38
C ASP A 214 -2.03 15.05 18.05
N GLU A 215 -3.07 14.64 17.31
CA GLU A 215 -4.09 13.69 17.74
C GLU A 215 -4.23 12.59 16.68
N ILE A 216 -4.57 11.39 17.12
CA ILE A 216 -4.77 10.22 16.24
C ILE A 216 -6.18 9.69 16.43
N SER A 217 -6.93 9.58 15.34
CA SER A 217 -8.23 8.92 15.28
C SER A 217 -8.10 7.61 14.49
N VAL A 218 -8.68 6.54 15.02
CA VAL A 218 -8.67 5.22 14.37
C VAL A 218 -10.07 4.83 13.96
N LEU A 219 -10.22 4.55 12.66
CA LEU A 219 -11.43 4.03 12.06
C LEU A 219 -11.28 2.53 11.83
N ARG A 220 -12.25 1.73 12.29
CA ARG A 220 -12.31 0.28 12.08
C ARG A 220 -13.73 -0.17 11.77
N ASP A 221 -13.91 -0.96 10.72
CA ASP A 221 -15.19 -1.54 10.29
C ASP A 221 -16.33 -0.50 10.19
N GLY A 222 -15.99 0.72 9.75
CA GLY A 222 -16.93 1.82 9.60
C GLY A 222 -17.26 2.58 10.89
N SER A 223 -16.58 2.32 11.99
CA SER A 223 -16.78 2.99 13.29
C SER A 223 -15.48 3.66 13.77
N LEU A 224 -15.60 4.80 14.43
CA LEU A 224 -14.46 5.44 15.10
C LEU A 224 -14.25 4.77 16.47
N VAL A 225 -13.11 4.09 16.61
CA VAL A 225 -12.83 3.25 17.81
C VAL A 225 -11.87 3.90 18.79
N MET A 226 -11.09 4.88 18.35
CA MET A 226 -10.14 5.60 19.20
C MET A 226 -9.96 7.04 18.70
N THR A 227 -9.82 7.98 19.64
CA THR A 227 -9.25 9.31 19.39
C THR A 227 -8.44 9.70 20.62
N LYS A 228 -7.13 9.90 20.43
CA LYS A 228 -6.18 10.24 21.51
C LYS A 228 -5.10 11.19 21.02
N PRO A 229 -4.47 11.97 21.94
CA PRO A 229 -3.23 12.69 21.63
C PRO A 229 -2.14 11.72 21.17
N SER A 230 -1.39 12.09 20.14
CA SER A 230 -0.30 11.25 19.60
C SER A 230 0.74 10.90 20.67
N LYS A 231 1.04 11.83 21.58
CA LYS A 231 2.01 11.64 22.67
C LYS A 231 1.55 10.66 23.76
N GLU A 232 0.27 10.37 23.84
CA GLU A 232 -0.34 9.47 24.83
C GLU A 232 -0.67 8.10 24.22
N THR A 233 -0.31 7.88 22.96
CA THR A 233 -0.58 6.65 22.20
C THR A 233 0.73 5.96 21.89
N ASP A 234 0.81 4.65 22.11
CA ASP A 234 1.93 3.84 21.65
C ASP A 234 1.60 3.03 20.38
N MET A 235 2.64 2.48 19.76
CA MET A 235 2.52 1.72 18.51
C MET A 235 1.60 0.49 18.68
N ASN A 236 1.68 -0.21 19.80
CA ASN A 236 0.92 -1.44 20.05
C ASN A 236 -0.56 -1.12 20.26
N GLU A 237 -0.86 -0.05 21.01
CA GLU A 237 -2.22 0.43 21.20
C GLU A 237 -2.85 0.85 19.87
N LEU A 238 -2.08 1.55 19.02
CA LEU A 238 -2.56 1.97 17.70
C LEU A 238 -2.87 0.76 16.81
N ILE A 239 -1.98 -0.24 16.76
CA ILE A 239 -2.19 -1.48 16.02
C ILE A 239 -3.41 -2.24 16.56
N ALA A 240 -3.53 -2.38 17.88
CA ALA A 240 -4.67 -3.04 18.52
C ALA A 240 -6.00 -2.35 18.18
N ALA A 241 -6.04 -1.01 18.17
CA ALA A 241 -7.21 -0.25 17.78
C ALA A 241 -7.58 -0.48 16.30
N MET A 242 -6.58 -0.53 15.41
CA MET A 242 -6.79 -0.74 13.97
C MET A 242 -7.29 -2.15 13.66
N VAL A 243 -6.67 -3.18 14.24
CA VAL A 243 -6.92 -4.61 13.92
C VAL A 243 -8.05 -5.21 14.77
N GLY A 244 -8.32 -4.65 15.96
CA GLY A 244 -9.38 -5.10 16.85
C GLY A 244 -9.02 -6.27 17.78
N ARG A 245 -7.76 -6.65 17.81
CA ARG A 245 -7.17 -7.61 18.75
C ARG A 245 -5.81 -7.07 19.20
N SER A 246 -5.41 -7.37 20.44
CA SER A 246 -4.04 -7.11 20.87
C SER A 246 -3.12 -8.02 20.03
N LEU A 247 -2.29 -7.42 19.21
CA LEU A 247 -1.16 -8.12 18.63
C LEU A 247 -0.03 -7.96 19.67
N ASP A 248 0.13 -8.94 20.54
CA ASP A 248 1.23 -8.98 21.51
C ASP A 248 2.61 -8.94 20.82
N ASN A 249 2.63 -9.27 19.51
CA ASN A 249 3.78 -9.14 18.63
C ASN A 249 3.33 -8.69 17.21
N ARG A 250 4.08 -7.79 16.62
CA ARG A 250 3.91 -7.32 15.22
C ARG A 250 3.99 -8.46 14.19
N PHE A 251 4.73 -9.51 14.52
CA PHE A 251 4.92 -10.70 13.70
C PHE A 251 4.57 -11.96 14.51
N PRO A 252 3.98 -12.99 13.88
CA PRO A 252 3.77 -14.27 14.52
C PRO A 252 5.12 -14.93 14.87
N PRO A 253 5.18 -15.78 15.90
CA PRO A 253 6.41 -16.50 16.25
C PRO A 253 6.84 -17.43 15.10
N VAL A 254 8.12 -17.32 14.72
CA VAL A 254 8.76 -18.19 13.71
C VAL A 254 9.23 -19.46 14.42
N ASP A 255 8.35 -20.43 14.51
CA ASP A 255 8.54 -21.70 15.26
C ASP A 255 8.60 -22.93 14.35
N ASN A 256 8.79 -22.74 13.03
CA ASN A 256 9.11 -23.80 12.09
C ASN A 256 10.54 -24.34 12.33
N THR A 257 10.75 -25.61 12.03
CA THR A 257 12.05 -26.28 12.20
C THR A 257 12.59 -26.66 10.81
N PRO A 258 13.61 -25.95 10.29
CA PRO A 258 14.25 -26.32 9.02
C PRO A 258 14.90 -27.70 9.07
N GLY A 259 14.63 -28.52 8.05
CA GLY A 259 15.16 -29.87 7.92
C GLY A 259 16.48 -29.92 7.13
N GLU A 260 16.63 -30.93 6.26
CA GLU A 260 17.78 -31.09 5.37
C GLU A 260 17.70 -30.12 4.18
N THR A 261 18.85 -29.87 3.52
CA THR A 261 18.91 -29.06 2.31
C THR A 261 18.12 -29.74 1.19
N ILE A 262 17.14 -29.01 0.64
CA ILE A 262 16.27 -29.50 -0.42
C ILE A 262 16.47 -28.76 -1.74
N LEU A 263 16.81 -27.47 -1.67
CA LEU A 263 17.05 -26.61 -2.84
C LEU A 263 18.45 -26.01 -2.74
N SER A 264 19.23 -26.16 -3.81
CA SER A 264 20.55 -25.55 -3.96
C SER A 264 20.61 -24.77 -5.26
N VAL A 265 20.92 -23.50 -5.18
CA VAL A 265 21.16 -22.62 -6.30
C VAL A 265 22.66 -22.42 -6.40
N GLN A 266 23.25 -22.74 -7.57
CA GLN A 266 24.70 -22.82 -7.75
C GLN A 266 25.15 -21.94 -8.90
N ASN A 267 25.95 -20.92 -8.61
CA ASN A 267 26.64 -20.05 -9.58
C ASN A 267 25.71 -19.39 -10.62
N ILE A 268 24.47 -19.03 -10.22
CA ILE A 268 23.53 -18.42 -11.16
C ILE A 268 24.02 -17.04 -11.60
N SER A 269 24.13 -16.89 -12.92
CA SER A 269 24.46 -15.62 -13.58
C SER A 269 23.49 -15.36 -14.74
N THR A 270 23.24 -14.07 -15.07
CA THR A 270 22.37 -13.66 -16.19
C THR A 270 23.13 -12.77 -17.18
N LYS A 271 22.71 -12.80 -18.48
CA LYS A 271 23.31 -12.03 -19.56
C LYS A 271 22.88 -10.57 -19.59
N TYR A 272 21.60 -10.34 -19.33
CA TYR A 272 20.95 -9.03 -19.52
C TYR A 272 20.76 -8.30 -18.20
N ALA A 273 20.78 -6.98 -18.26
CA ALA A 273 20.56 -6.13 -17.10
C ALA A 273 19.11 -6.24 -16.57
N PRO A 274 18.90 -6.12 -15.24
CA PRO A 274 19.94 -6.16 -14.20
C PRO A 274 20.65 -7.53 -14.15
N LYS A 275 21.99 -7.51 -14.10
CA LYS A 275 22.78 -8.73 -14.15
C LYS A 275 22.93 -9.36 -12.78
N LEU A 276 22.59 -10.64 -12.69
CA LEU A 276 22.98 -11.48 -11.57
C LEU A 276 24.40 -12.03 -11.83
N GLN A 277 25.21 -12.11 -10.79
CA GLN A 277 26.61 -12.50 -10.88
C GLN A 277 26.95 -13.54 -9.84
N ASN A 278 27.14 -14.80 -10.25
CA ASN A 278 27.64 -15.91 -9.47
C ASN A 278 26.91 -16.09 -8.12
N ILE A 279 25.58 -16.18 -8.14
CA ILE A 279 24.76 -16.32 -6.94
C ILE A 279 24.67 -17.80 -6.55
N SER A 280 25.04 -18.13 -5.31
CA SER A 280 24.96 -19.47 -4.75
C SER A 280 24.41 -19.45 -3.33
N PHE A 281 23.43 -20.31 -3.06
CA PHE A 281 22.84 -20.50 -1.72
C PHE A 281 22.07 -21.81 -1.66
N ASP A 282 21.86 -22.29 -0.44
CA ASP A 282 21.09 -23.50 -0.14
C ASP A 282 19.92 -23.18 0.77
N ILE A 283 18.79 -23.85 0.56
CA ILE A 283 17.57 -23.72 1.36
C ILE A 283 17.16 -25.10 1.87
N LYS A 284 16.74 -25.14 3.14
CA LYS A 284 16.31 -26.37 3.80
C LYS A 284 14.80 -26.58 3.64
N LYS A 285 14.37 -27.83 3.71
CA LYS A 285 12.94 -28.17 3.75
C LYS A 285 12.27 -27.52 4.96
N GLY A 286 11.13 -26.89 4.76
CA GLY A 286 10.42 -26.19 5.84
C GLY A 286 11.10 -24.91 6.33
N GLU A 287 12.08 -24.39 5.58
CA GLU A 287 12.73 -23.11 5.88
C GLU A 287 12.00 -21.95 5.23
N ILE A 288 11.96 -20.81 5.92
CA ILE A 288 11.60 -19.50 5.37
C ILE A 288 12.91 -18.74 5.15
N PHE A 289 13.38 -18.68 3.91
CA PHE A 289 14.59 -17.97 3.51
C PHE A 289 14.22 -16.60 2.96
N GLY A 290 14.70 -15.54 3.61
CA GLY A 290 14.45 -14.16 3.21
C GLY A 290 15.50 -13.63 2.26
N PHE A 291 15.12 -12.78 1.29
CA PHE A 291 16.05 -11.93 0.56
C PHE A 291 15.80 -10.47 0.87
N TYR A 292 16.85 -9.76 1.24
CA TYR A 292 16.88 -8.32 1.45
C TYR A 292 17.91 -7.65 0.53
N GLY A 293 17.75 -6.36 0.24
CA GLY A 293 18.67 -5.55 -0.54
C GLY A 293 18.00 -4.25 -0.98
N LEU A 294 18.79 -3.28 -1.41
CA LEU A 294 18.29 -2.00 -1.90
C LEU A 294 17.52 -2.15 -3.22
N VAL A 295 16.77 -1.13 -3.60
CA VAL A 295 16.07 -1.10 -4.89
C VAL A 295 17.07 -1.31 -6.03
N GLY A 296 16.76 -2.25 -6.95
CA GLY A 296 17.67 -2.61 -8.04
C GLY A 296 18.77 -3.61 -7.67
N ALA A 297 18.77 -4.18 -6.44
CA ALA A 297 19.78 -5.15 -6.01
C ALA A 297 19.72 -6.50 -6.76
N GLY A 298 18.66 -6.77 -7.54
CA GLY A 298 18.53 -8.02 -8.31
C GLY A 298 17.67 -9.09 -7.64
N ARG A 299 16.88 -8.77 -6.63
CA ARG A 299 16.04 -9.73 -5.87
C ARG A 299 14.95 -10.35 -6.74
N THR A 300 14.13 -9.53 -7.39
CA THR A 300 13.07 -9.95 -8.32
C THR A 300 13.66 -10.77 -9.47
N GLU A 301 14.76 -10.30 -10.04
CA GLU A 301 15.45 -10.97 -11.13
C GLU A 301 15.95 -12.36 -10.74
N LEU A 302 16.35 -12.54 -9.49
CA LEU A 302 16.75 -13.85 -8.97
C LEU A 302 15.56 -14.82 -8.93
N LEU A 303 14.42 -14.40 -8.38
CA LEU A 303 13.21 -15.23 -8.35
C LEU A 303 12.71 -15.56 -9.77
N GLU A 304 12.68 -14.56 -10.65
CA GLU A 304 12.29 -14.74 -12.05
C GLU A 304 13.22 -15.71 -12.81
N THR A 305 14.52 -15.68 -12.48
CA THR A 305 15.51 -16.58 -13.09
C THR A 305 15.31 -18.02 -12.59
N ILE A 306 15.09 -18.19 -11.28
CA ILE A 306 14.81 -19.51 -10.68
C ILE A 306 13.49 -20.09 -11.24
N PHE A 307 12.49 -19.24 -11.48
CA PHE A 307 11.18 -19.67 -12.00
C PHE A 307 11.14 -19.87 -13.52
N GLY A 308 12.23 -19.55 -14.23
CA GLY A 308 12.30 -19.72 -15.70
C GLY A 308 11.61 -18.61 -16.50
N ILE A 309 11.32 -17.45 -15.89
CA ILE A 309 10.87 -16.23 -16.60
C ILE A 309 12.06 -15.58 -17.31
N ARG A 310 13.20 -15.47 -16.59
CA ARG A 310 14.46 -14.96 -17.16
C ARG A 310 15.40 -16.09 -17.48
N THR A 311 16.07 -15.97 -18.62
CA THR A 311 17.08 -16.95 -19.04
C THR A 311 18.37 -16.77 -18.23
N LYS A 312 18.79 -17.81 -17.54
CA LYS A 312 20.13 -17.87 -16.93
C LYS A 312 21.21 -18.01 -18.01
N ALA A 313 22.37 -17.41 -17.76
CA ALA A 313 23.55 -17.59 -18.61
C ALA A 313 24.38 -18.81 -18.15
N GLU A 314 24.50 -18.96 -16.81
CA GLU A 314 25.30 -19.99 -16.17
C GLU A 314 24.64 -20.45 -14.88
N GLY A 315 25.10 -21.57 -14.34
CA GLY A 315 24.72 -22.12 -13.06
C GLY A 315 23.61 -23.16 -13.11
N ASN A 316 23.38 -23.80 -11.97
CA ASN A 316 22.42 -24.87 -11.80
C ASN A 316 21.43 -24.61 -10.66
N ILE A 317 20.25 -25.20 -10.79
CA ILE A 317 19.26 -25.31 -9.73
C ILE A 317 19.15 -26.79 -9.41
N VAL A 318 19.44 -27.18 -8.18
CA VAL A 318 19.33 -28.56 -7.72
C VAL A 318 18.18 -28.62 -6.71
N TYR A 319 17.20 -29.44 -6.98
CA TYR A 319 16.07 -29.67 -6.10
C TYR A 319 15.89 -31.16 -5.84
N ASP A 320 15.84 -31.55 -4.58
CA ASP A 320 15.75 -32.95 -4.15
C ASP A 320 16.80 -33.84 -4.82
N GLY A 321 18.06 -33.36 -4.82
CA GLY A 321 19.21 -34.04 -5.43
C GLY A 321 19.24 -34.05 -6.97
N LYS A 322 18.26 -33.49 -7.68
CA LYS A 322 18.16 -33.46 -9.12
C LYS A 322 18.46 -32.08 -9.68
N VAL A 323 19.30 -32.02 -10.69
CA VAL A 323 19.55 -30.78 -11.45
C VAL A 323 18.32 -30.45 -12.30
N LEU A 324 17.73 -29.30 -12.08
CA LEU A 324 16.61 -28.79 -12.84
C LEU A 324 17.04 -27.66 -13.78
N ASN A 325 16.47 -27.65 -14.98
CA ASN A 325 16.73 -26.62 -15.97
C ASN A 325 15.39 -26.13 -16.53
N PHE A 326 14.84 -25.09 -15.94
CA PHE A 326 13.56 -24.54 -16.38
C PHE A 326 13.74 -23.66 -17.61
N SER A 327 13.07 -24.02 -18.70
CA SER A 327 13.02 -23.24 -19.93
C SER A 327 11.83 -22.29 -19.98
N SER A 328 10.89 -22.46 -19.04
CA SER A 328 9.66 -21.66 -18.94
C SER A 328 9.06 -21.72 -17.52
N PRO A 329 8.20 -20.75 -17.16
CA PRO A 329 7.42 -20.81 -15.92
C PRO A 329 6.60 -22.10 -15.78
N LYS A 330 6.12 -22.63 -16.89
CA LYS A 330 5.36 -23.89 -16.89
C LYS A 330 6.19 -25.06 -16.40
N ASP A 331 7.46 -25.13 -16.81
CA ASP A 331 8.37 -26.19 -16.36
C ASP A 331 8.58 -26.12 -14.84
N ALA A 332 8.78 -24.90 -14.30
CA ALA A 332 8.90 -24.69 -12.86
C ALA A 332 7.62 -25.10 -12.12
N MET A 333 6.45 -24.70 -12.64
CA MET A 333 5.16 -25.09 -12.08
C MET A 333 4.94 -26.59 -12.07
N ASP A 334 5.32 -27.29 -13.14
CA ASP A 334 5.16 -28.74 -13.25
C ASP A 334 6.14 -29.51 -12.32
N HIS A 335 7.20 -28.84 -11.83
CA HIS A 335 8.12 -29.35 -10.79
C HIS A 335 7.77 -28.89 -9.36
N GLY A 336 6.58 -28.31 -9.17
CA GLY A 336 6.10 -27.91 -7.84
C GLY A 336 6.64 -26.58 -7.32
N PHE A 337 7.09 -25.68 -8.20
CA PHE A 337 7.44 -24.31 -7.85
C PHE A 337 6.26 -23.37 -8.08
N ALA A 338 6.11 -22.38 -7.20
CA ALA A 338 5.13 -21.30 -7.32
C ALA A 338 5.82 -19.95 -7.16
N LEU A 339 5.33 -18.91 -7.86
CA LEU A 339 5.84 -17.56 -7.76
C LEU A 339 4.70 -16.55 -7.59
N ILE A 340 4.66 -15.86 -6.47
CA ILE A 340 3.88 -14.64 -6.26
C ILE A 340 4.75 -13.46 -6.67
N THR A 341 4.25 -12.64 -7.60
CA THR A 341 4.97 -11.50 -8.17
C THR A 341 4.64 -10.21 -7.43
N GLU A 342 5.57 -9.25 -7.39
CA GLU A 342 5.43 -7.94 -6.76
C GLU A 342 4.22 -7.16 -7.30
N GLU A 343 4.06 -7.09 -8.62
CA GLU A 343 2.97 -6.37 -9.28
C GLU A 343 1.69 -7.21 -9.35
N ARG A 344 0.93 -7.25 -8.23
CA ARG A 344 -0.30 -8.04 -8.08
C ARG A 344 -1.29 -7.83 -9.21
N LYS A 345 -1.58 -6.56 -9.57
CA LYS A 345 -2.61 -6.22 -10.58
C LYS A 345 -2.16 -6.49 -12.00
N ALA A 346 -0.87 -6.34 -12.30
CA ALA A 346 -0.34 -6.54 -13.64
C ALA A 346 -0.03 -8.01 -13.93
N ASN A 347 0.57 -8.72 -12.97
CA ASN A 347 1.14 -10.06 -13.19
C ASN A 347 0.46 -11.16 -12.36
N GLY A 348 -0.26 -10.78 -11.29
CA GLY A 348 -0.85 -11.74 -10.35
C GLY A 348 -2.31 -12.10 -10.65
N LEU A 349 -3.09 -11.19 -11.25
CA LEU A 349 -4.54 -11.29 -11.38
C LEU A 349 -5.05 -10.95 -12.77
N PHE A 350 -6.13 -11.61 -13.16
CA PHE A 350 -6.96 -11.23 -14.30
C PHE A 350 -8.10 -10.33 -13.81
N LEU A 351 -7.89 -9.03 -13.82
CA LEU A 351 -8.81 -8.03 -13.23
C LEU A 351 -10.23 -8.05 -13.81
N LYS A 352 -10.40 -8.53 -15.05
CA LYS A 352 -11.70 -8.73 -15.72
C LYS A 352 -12.32 -10.10 -15.44
N GLY A 353 -11.65 -10.95 -14.66
CA GLY A 353 -12.15 -12.26 -14.26
C GLY A 353 -12.77 -12.21 -12.86
N ASP A 354 -13.63 -13.18 -12.58
CA ASP A 354 -14.19 -13.42 -11.25
C ASP A 354 -13.18 -14.12 -10.32
N ILE A 355 -13.58 -14.34 -9.08
CA ILE A 355 -12.76 -15.01 -8.08
C ILE A 355 -12.50 -16.46 -8.50
N THR A 356 -13.52 -17.18 -9.00
CA THR A 356 -13.42 -18.58 -9.43
C THR A 356 -12.37 -18.74 -10.53
N PHE A 357 -12.41 -17.90 -11.55
CA PHE A 357 -11.43 -17.92 -12.63
C PHE A 357 -10.02 -17.65 -12.12
N ASN A 358 -9.85 -16.61 -11.29
CA ASN A 358 -8.54 -16.23 -10.76
C ASN A 358 -7.93 -17.29 -9.84
N THR A 359 -8.74 -17.99 -9.03
CA THR A 359 -8.27 -19.07 -8.15
C THR A 359 -7.85 -20.30 -8.94
N THR A 360 -8.56 -20.66 -10.01
CA THR A 360 -8.39 -21.95 -10.68
C THR A 360 -7.48 -21.92 -11.92
N ILE A 361 -7.17 -20.73 -12.46
CA ILE A 361 -6.46 -20.58 -13.75
C ILE A 361 -5.09 -21.25 -13.77
N ALA A 362 -4.37 -21.29 -12.65
CA ALA A 362 -3.06 -21.92 -12.58
C ALA A 362 -3.13 -23.46 -12.68
N ASN A 363 -4.31 -24.07 -12.45
CA ASN A 363 -4.51 -25.52 -12.41
C ASN A 363 -5.63 -26.01 -13.33
N MET A 364 -5.89 -25.33 -14.42
CA MET A 364 -7.00 -25.63 -15.36
C MET A 364 -7.04 -27.09 -15.83
N LYS A 365 -5.90 -27.76 -15.92
CA LYS A 365 -5.85 -29.18 -16.32
C LYS A 365 -6.58 -30.09 -15.34
N HIS A 366 -6.57 -29.76 -14.04
CA HIS A 366 -7.23 -30.52 -12.97
C HIS A 366 -8.76 -30.49 -13.11
N TYR A 367 -9.30 -29.43 -13.68
CA TYR A 367 -10.75 -29.23 -13.83
C TYR A 367 -11.33 -29.76 -15.14
N LYS A 368 -10.52 -30.41 -15.97
CA LYS A 368 -11.04 -31.04 -17.20
C LYS A 368 -12.04 -32.16 -16.89
N SER A 369 -13.13 -32.16 -17.64
CA SER A 369 -14.12 -33.25 -17.71
C SER A 369 -14.38 -33.55 -19.19
N GLY A 370 -13.68 -34.56 -19.72
CA GLY A 370 -13.66 -34.82 -21.17
C GLY A 370 -12.97 -33.66 -21.91
N VAL A 371 -13.65 -33.06 -22.89
CA VAL A 371 -13.15 -31.96 -23.71
C VAL A 371 -13.43 -30.56 -23.13
N ALA A 372 -14.21 -30.46 -22.06
CA ALA A 372 -14.62 -29.21 -21.45
C ALA A 372 -14.04 -29.05 -20.04
N LEU A 373 -14.13 -27.84 -19.46
CA LEU A 373 -13.85 -27.57 -18.06
C LEU A 373 -15.13 -27.76 -17.23
N SER A 374 -15.01 -28.38 -16.07
CA SER A 374 -16.11 -28.52 -15.12
C SER A 374 -16.20 -27.30 -14.23
N HIS A 375 -17.16 -26.42 -14.49
CA HIS A 375 -17.43 -25.24 -13.67
C HIS A 375 -17.72 -25.60 -12.21
N ASP A 376 -18.49 -26.66 -11.97
CA ASP A 376 -18.82 -27.12 -10.60
C ASP A 376 -17.58 -27.52 -9.80
N LYS A 377 -16.59 -28.17 -10.43
CA LYS A 377 -15.32 -28.50 -9.76
C LYS A 377 -14.53 -27.23 -9.43
N MET A 378 -14.49 -26.25 -10.34
CA MET A 378 -13.83 -24.97 -10.13
C MET A 378 -14.46 -24.19 -8.97
N VAL A 379 -15.79 -24.12 -8.93
CA VAL A 379 -16.54 -23.44 -7.86
C VAL A 379 -16.30 -24.11 -6.50
N ARG A 380 -16.31 -25.45 -6.42
CA ARG A 380 -16.03 -26.18 -5.17
C ARG A 380 -14.61 -25.92 -4.66
N ALA A 381 -13.60 -26.04 -5.52
CA ALA A 381 -12.21 -25.75 -5.15
C ALA A 381 -12.05 -24.29 -4.68
N THR A 382 -12.65 -23.34 -5.40
CA THR A 382 -12.62 -21.93 -5.00
C THR A 382 -13.30 -21.71 -3.64
N ALA A 383 -14.42 -22.36 -3.37
CA ALA A 383 -15.11 -22.26 -2.07
C ALA A 383 -14.25 -22.77 -0.91
N GLU A 384 -13.47 -23.84 -1.12
CA GLU A 384 -12.53 -24.37 -0.14
C GLU A 384 -11.37 -23.37 0.10
N GLU A 385 -10.76 -22.85 -0.96
CA GLU A 385 -9.67 -21.86 -0.85
C GLU A 385 -10.11 -20.55 -0.20
N ILE A 386 -11.29 -20.04 -0.53
CA ILE A 386 -11.88 -18.85 0.11
C ILE A 386 -12.06 -19.07 1.62
N LYS A 387 -12.48 -20.27 2.01
CA LYS A 387 -12.65 -20.64 3.42
C LYS A 387 -11.30 -20.76 4.14
N ILE A 388 -10.31 -21.44 3.54
CA ILE A 388 -8.95 -21.60 4.10
C ILE A 388 -8.27 -20.25 4.28
N MET A 389 -8.39 -19.38 3.27
CA MET A 389 -7.76 -18.06 3.24
C MET A 389 -8.54 -16.99 4.01
N HIS A 390 -9.72 -17.33 4.54
CA HIS A 390 -10.64 -16.33 5.15
C HIS A 390 -10.83 -15.10 4.26
N THR A 391 -11.03 -15.31 2.95
CA THR A 391 -11.20 -14.22 1.99
C THR A 391 -12.61 -13.63 2.10
N LYS A 392 -12.70 -12.31 2.30
CA LYS A 392 -13.99 -11.61 2.36
C LYS A 392 -14.46 -11.26 0.95
N CYS A 393 -15.55 -11.87 0.49
CA CYS A 393 -16.23 -11.60 -0.78
C CYS A 393 -17.76 -11.75 -0.60
N MET A 394 -18.56 -11.23 -1.52
CA MET A 394 -20.01 -11.40 -1.51
C MET A 394 -20.45 -12.69 -2.22
N GLY A 395 -19.69 -13.10 -3.24
CA GLY A 395 -19.92 -14.32 -4.01
C GLY A 395 -18.65 -14.76 -4.73
N LEU A 396 -18.60 -16.00 -5.21
CA LEU A 396 -17.44 -16.54 -5.93
C LEU A 396 -17.37 -16.03 -7.39
N ASP A 397 -18.46 -15.46 -7.87
CA ASP A 397 -18.62 -14.77 -9.16
C ASP A 397 -18.33 -13.27 -9.09
N ASP A 398 -17.98 -12.75 -7.89
CA ASP A 398 -17.53 -11.36 -7.77
C ASP A 398 -16.30 -11.10 -8.63
N MET A 399 -16.30 -9.95 -9.30
CA MET A 399 -15.13 -9.49 -10.04
C MET A 399 -13.96 -9.26 -9.08
N ILE A 400 -12.80 -9.84 -9.36
CA ILE A 400 -11.62 -9.73 -8.51
C ILE A 400 -11.19 -8.25 -8.28
N ALA A 401 -11.47 -7.38 -9.24
CA ALA A 401 -11.16 -5.95 -9.15
C ALA A 401 -11.92 -5.24 -8.01
N ASN A 402 -13.06 -5.77 -7.56
CA ASN A 402 -13.89 -5.20 -6.50
C ASN A 402 -13.41 -5.55 -5.09
N LEU A 403 -12.51 -6.52 -4.96
CA LEU A 403 -11.96 -6.92 -3.66
C LEU A 403 -10.90 -5.92 -3.17
N SER A 404 -10.79 -5.79 -1.84
CA SER A 404 -9.68 -5.06 -1.22
C SER A 404 -8.33 -5.70 -1.55
N GLY A 405 -7.24 -4.92 -1.41
CA GLY A 405 -5.89 -5.40 -1.70
C GLY A 405 -5.53 -6.68 -0.95
N GLY A 406 -5.85 -6.78 0.33
CA GLY A 406 -5.60 -7.97 1.13
C GLY A 406 -6.39 -9.19 0.64
N ASN A 407 -7.66 -9.02 0.28
CA ASN A 407 -8.47 -10.12 -0.25
C ASN A 407 -8.02 -10.55 -1.66
N GLN A 408 -7.60 -9.61 -2.52
CA GLN A 408 -6.97 -9.94 -3.80
C GLN A 408 -5.71 -10.79 -3.61
N GLN A 409 -4.88 -10.46 -2.62
CA GLN A 409 -3.67 -11.21 -2.31
C GLN A 409 -4.00 -12.62 -1.83
N LYS A 410 -5.00 -12.77 -0.96
CA LYS A 410 -5.48 -14.07 -0.51
C LYS A 410 -5.94 -14.96 -1.67
N VAL A 411 -6.62 -14.40 -2.68
CA VAL A 411 -6.98 -15.15 -3.90
C VAL A 411 -5.72 -15.57 -4.69
N ILE A 412 -4.66 -14.73 -4.73
CA ILE A 412 -3.40 -15.13 -5.35
C ILE A 412 -2.74 -16.28 -4.58
N PHE A 413 -2.73 -16.25 -3.26
CA PHE A 413 -2.24 -17.38 -2.46
C PHE A 413 -3.06 -18.64 -2.72
N GLY A 414 -4.40 -18.58 -2.69
CA GLY A 414 -5.30 -19.70 -3.01
C GLY A 414 -5.03 -20.27 -4.40
N LYS A 415 -4.86 -19.43 -5.43
CA LYS A 415 -4.48 -19.83 -6.79
C LYS A 415 -3.26 -20.76 -6.83
N TRP A 416 -2.23 -20.45 -6.03
CA TRP A 416 -1.02 -21.24 -5.99
C TRP A 416 -1.13 -22.45 -5.08
N LEU A 417 -1.83 -22.34 -3.94
CA LEU A 417 -2.07 -23.46 -3.01
C LEU A 417 -2.84 -24.59 -3.68
N GLU A 418 -3.76 -24.26 -4.57
CA GLU A 418 -4.52 -25.22 -5.39
C GLU A 418 -3.62 -26.18 -6.20
N ARG A 419 -2.39 -25.77 -6.51
CA ARG A 419 -1.36 -26.64 -7.12
C ARG A 419 -0.52 -27.42 -6.11
N SER A 420 -0.71 -27.19 -4.82
CA SER A 420 0.10 -27.81 -3.75
C SER A 420 1.62 -27.70 -3.97
N PRO A 421 2.19 -26.52 -4.20
CA PRO A 421 3.61 -26.39 -4.50
C PRO A 421 4.47 -26.83 -3.33
N SER A 422 5.67 -27.34 -3.65
CA SER A 422 6.70 -27.70 -2.67
C SER A 422 7.63 -26.53 -2.34
N VAL A 423 7.90 -25.68 -3.35
CA VAL A 423 8.71 -24.47 -3.24
C VAL A 423 7.82 -23.25 -3.55
N PHE A 424 7.70 -22.37 -2.59
CA PHE A 424 6.88 -21.16 -2.71
C PHE A 424 7.77 -19.92 -2.69
N MET A 425 7.86 -19.23 -3.81
CA MET A 425 8.61 -17.99 -3.97
C MET A 425 7.66 -16.80 -3.95
N MET A 426 7.99 -15.75 -3.21
CA MET A 426 7.14 -14.59 -2.98
C MET A 426 7.96 -13.31 -3.10
N ASP A 427 7.56 -12.43 -4.01
CA ASP A 427 8.17 -11.12 -4.20
C ASP A 427 7.26 -10.04 -3.66
N ASP A 428 7.67 -9.39 -2.57
CA ASP A 428 6.93 -8.37 -1.82
C ASP A 428 5.43 -8.75 -1.60
N PRO A 429 5.14 -9.96 -1.00
CA PRO A 429 3.78 -10.51 -0.95
C PRO A 429 2.78 -9.69 -0.15
N THR A 430 3.25 -8.74 0.65
CA THR A 430 2.45 -7.88 1.53
C THR A 430 2.40 -6.43 1.07
N ARG A 431 2.96 -6.12 -0.12
CA ARG A 431 2.98 -4.76 -0.65
C ARG A 431 1.58 -4.20 -0.90
N GLY A 432 1.32 -3.02 -0.32
CA GLY A 432 0.03 -2.34 -0.46
C GLY A 432 -1.15 -3.06 0.19
N ILE A 433 -0.88 -3.79 1.27
CA ILE A 433 -1.85 -4.48 2.11
C ILE A 433 -1.89 -3.80 3.48
N ASP A 434 -3.05 -3.81 4.13
CA ASP A 434 -3.21 -3.30 5.49
C ASP A 434 -2.54 -4.22 6.54
N VAL A 435 -2.32 -3.67 7.73
CA VAL A 435 -1.54 -4.32 8.80
C VAL A 435 -2.16 -5.63 9.27
N GLY A 436 -3.50 -5.69 9.36
CA GLY A 436 -4.18 -6.91 9.80
C GLY A 436 -4.08 -8.03 8.77
N ALA A 437 -4.27 -7.71 7.48
CA ALA A 437 -4.11 -8.68 6.41
C ALA A 437 -2.63 -9.10 6.22
N LYS A 438 -1.65 -8.23 6.49
CA LYS A 438 -0.23 -8.62 6.53
C LYS A 438 0.02 -9.72 7.57
N TYR A 439 -0.50 -9.53 8.79
CA TYR A 439 -0.32 -10.51 9.86
C TYR A 439 -0.90 -11.90 9.48
N GLU A 440 -2.09 -11.93 8.88
CA GLU A 440 -2.70 -13.19 8.41
C GLU A 440 -1.84 -13.86 7.32
N ILE A 441 -1.20 -13.09 6.44
CA ILE A 441 -0.28 -13.62 5.43
C ILE A 441 1.01 -14.17 6.09
N TYR A 442 1.55 -13.51 7.13
CA TYR A 442 2.70 -14.02 7.86
C TYR A 442 2.37 -15.35 8.55
N GLU A 443 1.20 -15.46 9.21
CA GLU A 443 0.73 -16.73 9.79
C GLU A 443 0.63 -17.83 8.72
N LEU A 444 0.10 -17.51 7.55
CA LEU A 444 0.01 -18.45 6.43
C LEU A 444 1.39 -18.93 5.99
N ILE A 445 2.36 -18.02 5.79
CA ILE A 445 3.72 -18.33 5.40
C ILE A 445 4.39 -19.28 6.42
N ILE A 446 4.29 -18.96 7.72
CA ILE A 446 4.86 -19.77 8.80
C ILE A 446 4.18 -21.14 8.86
N ASN A 447 2.85 -21.21 8.72
CA ASN A 447 2.13 -22.47 8.72
C ASN A 447 2.48 -23.35 7.52
N MET A 448 2.70 -22.79 6.33
CA MET A 448 3.20 -23.52 5.17
C MET A 448 4.61 -24.09 5.43
N ALA A 449 5.50 -23.32 6.05
CA ALA A 449 6.84 -23.80 6.43
C ALA A 449 6.78 -24.94 7.46
N LYS A 450 5.90 -24.85 8.47
CA LYS A 450 5.64 -25.94 9.43
C LYS A 450 5.16 -27.23 8.76
N GLN A 451 4.41 -27.10 7.66
CA GLN A 451 3.98 -28.24 6.82
C GLN A 451 5.09 -28.80 5.94
N GLY A 452 6.33 -28.29 6.04
CA GLY A 452 7.48 -28.72 5.28
C GLY A 452 7.60 -28.09 3.89
N LYS A 453 6.83 -27.06 3.56
CA LYS A 453 7.01 -26.28 2.33
C LYS A 453 8.28 -25.45 2.43
N THR A 454 9.03 -25.35 1.35
CA THR A 454 10.22 -24.49 1.25
C THR A 454 9.79 -23.12 0.77
N ILE A 455 10.10 -22.09 1.56
CA ILE A 455 9.60 -20.73 1.31
C ILE A 455 10.78 -19.80 1.00
N ILE A 456 10.67 -19.02 -0.06
CA ILE A 456 11.55 -17.90 -0.38
C ILE A 456 10.71 -16.62 -0.35
N VAL A 457 11.07 -15.67 0.51
CA VAL A 457 10.39 -14.38 0.62
C VAL A 457 11.37 -13.27 0.30
N VAL A 458 11.01 -12.42 -0.66
CA VAL A 458 11.64 -11.13 -0.87
C VAL A 458 10.75 -10.07 -0.24
N SER A 459 11.30 -9.14 0.53
CA SER A 459 10.59 -7.94 0.97
C SER A 459 11.48 -6.71 0.90
N SER A 460 10.87 -5.62 0.50
CA SER A 460 11.45 -4.27 0.58
C SER A 460 11.41 -3.72 2.01
N GLU A 461 10.56 -4.27 2.87
CA GLU A 461 10.41 -3.88 4.27
C GLU A 461 11.34 -4.74 5.15
N MET A 462 12.45 -4.16 5.60
CA MET A 462 13.42 -4.86 6.47
C MET A 462 12.80 -5.48 7.73
N PRO A 463 11.86 -4.81 8.44
CA PRO A 463 11.20 -5.42 9.60
C PRO A 463 10.44 -6.71 9.27
N GLU A 464 9.88 -6.85 8.06
CA GLU A 464 9.21 -8.08 7.65
C GLU A 464 10.19 -9.23 7.55
N ILE A 465 11.31 -9.01 6.84
CA ILE A 465 12.34 -10.05 6.69
C ILE A 465 12.88 -10.49 8.06
N LEU A 466 13.16 -9.55 8.96
CA LEU A 466 13.60 -9.86 10.32
C LEU A 466 12.51 -10.55 11.16
N GLY A 467 11.25 -10.30 10.87
CA GLY A 467 10.11 -10.80 11.65
C GLY A 467 9.63 -12.19 11.28
N ILE A 468 9.85 -12.65 10.03
CA ILE A 468 9.21 -13.89 9.54
C ILE A 468 10.17 -14.93 8.95
N THR A 469 11.49 -14.69 8.91
CA THR A 469 12.45 -15.59 8.26
C THR A 469 13.35 -16.31 9.22
N ASN A 470 13.94 -17.44 8.78
CA ASN A 470 14.97 -18.17 9.54
C ASN A 470 16.38 -17.67 9.20
N ARG A 471 16.67 -17.46 7.92
CA ARG A 471 17.92 -16.89 7.40
C ARG A 471 17.64 -15.85 6.34
N ILE A 472 18.57 -14.93 6.15
CA ILE A 472 18.46 -13.83 5.20
C ILE A 472 19.68 -13.82 4.27
N GLY A 473 19.44 -13.94 2.96
CA GLY A 473 20.40 -13.62 1.92
C GLY A 473 20.33 -12.12 1.57
N VAL A 474 21.46 -11.43 1.68
CA VAL A 474 21.49 -9.99 1.36
C VAL A 474 22.05 -9.79 -0.03
N MET A 475 21.25 -9.15 -0.89
CA MET A 475 21.61 -8.84 -2.27
C MET A 475 22.19 -7.42 -2.36
N SER A 476 23.26 -7.27 -3.14
CA SER A 476 23.88 -5.97 -3.45
C SER A 476 24.34 -5.97 -4.89
N ASN A 477 23.81 -5.10 -5.74
CA ASN A 477 24.19 -4.92 -7.14
C ASN A 477 24.33 -6.24 -7.93
N GLY A 478 23.30 -7.11 -7.85
CA GLY A 478 23.24 -8.39 -8.56
C GLY A 478 24.11 -9.49 -7.98
N ARG A 479 24.69 -9.33 -6.80
CA ARG A 479 25.52 -10.31 -6.08
C ARG A 479 24.92 -10.64 -4.72
N LEU A 480 25.20 -11.84 -4.25
CA LEU A 480 24.90 -12.22 -2.87
C LEU A 480 26.03 -11.70 -1.96
N ALA A 481 25.74 -10.68 -1.17
CA ALA A 481 26.71 -10.02 -0.29
C ALA A 481 27.04 -10.83 0.98
N GLY A 482 26.09 -11.66 1.41
CA GLY A 482 26.21 -12.56 2.56
C GLY A 482 24.90 -13.27 2.88
N ILE A 483 24.96 -14.29 3.72
CA ILE A 483 23.81 -14.97 4.32
C ILE A 483 23.97 -14.90 5.84
N VAL A 484 22.93 -14.47 6.54
CA VAL A 484 22.94 -14.31 8.00
C VAL A 484 21.75 -15.04 8.63
N ASN A 485 21.91 -15.48 9.90
CA ASN A 485 20.81 -15.99 10.69
C ASN A 485 19.95 -14.83 11.18
N THR A 486 18.65 -14.92 11.01
CA THR A 486 17.74 -13.83 11.38
C THR A 486 17.79 -13.49 12.87
N LYS A 487 17.99 -14.49 13.73
CA LYS A 487 18.08 -14.30 15.20
C LYS A 487 19.40 -13.66 15.67
N GLU A 488 20.42 -13.62 14.81
CA GLU A 488 21.78 -13.18 15.15
C GLU A 488 22.16 -11.87 14.46
N THR A 489 21.28 -11.32 13.62
CA THR A 489 21.52 -10.11 12.83
C THR A 489 20.61 -8.95 13.26
N ASN A 490 20.90 -7.77 12.76
CA ASN A 490 20.15 -6.54 12.98
C ASN A 490 20.04 -5.68 11.72
N GLN A 491 19.29 -4.60 11.82
CA GLN A 491 19.04 -3.70 10.68
C GLN A 491 20.33 -3.07 10.14
N GLU A 492 21.28 -2.71 11.00
CA GLU A 492 22.53 -2.06 10.61
C GLU A 492 23.41 -3.00 9.77
N GLU A 493 23.52 -4.27 10.18
CA GLU A 493 24.26 -5.28 9.44
C GLU A 493 23.66 -5.55 8.08
N LEU A 494 22.34 -5.66 7.98
CA LEU A 494 21.65 -5.86 6.70
C LEU A 494 21.87 -4.67 5.76
N LEU A 495 21.81 -3.43 6.25
CA LEU A 495 22.12 -2.25 5.47
C LEU A 495 23.57 -2.23 4.99
N ARG A 496 24.52 -2.53 5.88
CA ARG A 496 25.95 -2.61 5.54
C ARG A 496 26.21 -3.62 4.44
N LEU A 497 25.61 -4.81 4.52
CA LEU A 497 25.73 -5.85 3.49
C LEU A 497 25.08 -5.42 2.19
N SER A 498 23.93 -4.76 2.23
CA SER A 498 23.21 -4.32 1.01
C SER A 498 23.97 -3.23 0.23
N ALA A 499 24.86 -2.51 0.89
CA ALA A 499 25.72 -1.49 0.27
C ALA A 499 27.09 -2.00 -0.18
N LYS A 500 27.42 -3.28 0.04
CA LYS A 500 28.79 -3.84 -0.11
C LYS A 500 29.35 -3.73 -1.53
N TYR A 501 28.53 -3.77 -2.55
CA TYR A 501 28.92 -3.74 -3.96
C TYR A 501 28.33 -2.57 -4.76
N LEU A 502 27.93 -1.49 -4.05
CA LEU A 502 27.50 -0.23 -4.67
C LEU A 502 28.66 0.58 -5.25
#